data_98b8fd54338263b0531d0bf828c2203f
#
_entry.id   98b8fd54338263b0531d0bf828c2203f
#
_cell.length_a   1.000
_cell.length_b   1.000
_cell.length_c   1.000
_cell.angle_alpha   90.00
_cell.angle_beta   90.00
_cell.angle_gamma   90.00
#
_symmetry.space_group_name_H-M   'P 1'
#
loop_
_entity.id
_entity.type
_entity.pdbx_description
1 polymer ?
#
loop_
_entity_poly.entity_id
_entity_poly.type
_entity_poly.pdbx_seq_one_letter_code
_entity_poly.pdbx_strand_id
1 'polypeptide(L)'
;MFDKYDVIVVGAGHAGCEAAAAAANMGSKVLLATMNMNTIAQMSCNPAMGGIAKGQIVREIDAMGGYSGIVSDKSMIQFRMLNKSKGPAMWSPRTQNDRMRFAEEWRLMLEQNKNVDFWQEMITGIVVKDGRACGIRTGMGIEIEGKSVVLTNGTFLNGLIHIGEKKFGGGRAGERAAKGITEQLEGLGFESGRMKTGTPPRLDGRTINYDKTEEQEGDGDIRGFSYKNIELPATQRPCHITFTNQAVHDVLKTGFDRSPMFNGRIRGSGPRYCPSIEDKIERFSDRDRHQLFIEPEGWNTVEIYINGFSSSLPEDVQYKALRLIPGFENVKMFRPGYAIEYDYFPPTQLELSLETKLVKGLFFAGQINGTTGYEEAASQGMIAGINAHNLVKEEEPFVMKRSEGYIGVLVDDLINKGTKEPYRMFTSRAEFRLLLRQDNADIRLTEIAHKMGLASDERHQTLLAKKESMESIQQFIRNLSVTPDEINGFLGNIESAPLKQKVKLDKILARPKVGIENLSEVIPVLKDFVSTYSEQWIESAEVEMKYEGYIQKEREVVEKMNRLENIKLRDDLDFDKLSSLSAEAVEKLKQIRPKTLGQASRISGVSPSDVSILMVAMGR
;
A
#
# COMPACT_ATOMS: atom_id res chain seq x y z
N MET A 1 11.72 17.32 -31.79
CA MET A 1 10.68 16.33 -32.14
C MET A 1 9.77 16.05 -30.94
N PHE A 2 10.31 16.04 -29.72
CA PHE A 2 9.52 15.90 -28.50
C PHE A 2 9.45 17.23 -27.74
N ASP A 3 8.34 17.45 -27.06
CA ASP A 3 8.22 18.54 -26.11
C ASP A 3 9.17 18.34 -24.92
N LYS A 4 9.47 19.42 -24.21
CA LYS A 4 10.17 19.33 -22.92
C LYS A 4 9.15 19.11 -21.82
N TYR A 5 9.46 18.18 -20.91
CA TYR A 5 8.58 17.82 -19.80
C TYR A 5 9.11 18.38 -18.48
N ASP A 6 8.20 18.66 -17.57
CA ASP A 6 8.55 18.97 -16.20
C ASP A 6 8.96 17.68 -15.47
N VAL A 7 8.14 16.63 -15.58
CA VAL A 7 8.35 15.34 -14.94
C VAL A 7 8.24 14.22 -15.98
N ILE A 8 9.20 13.30 -16.00
CA ILE A 8 9.12 12.06 -16.79
C ILE A 8 8.99 10.88 -15.82
N VAL A 9 7.93 10.09 -15.98
CA VAL A 9 7.70 8.87 -15.20
C VAL A 9 7.99 7.65 -16.08
N VAL A 10 8.89 6.78 -15.63
CA VAL A 10 9.30 5.56 -16.33
C VAL A 10 8.65 4.34 -15.69
N GLY A 11 7.73 3.71 -16.41
CA GLY A 11 6.91 2.60 -15.96
C GLY A 11 5.50 3.04 -15.58
N ALA A 12 4.48 2.37 -16.11
CA ALA A 12 3.08 2.65 -15.84
C ALA A 12 2.41 1.56 -14.97
N GLY A 13 3.13 1.07 -13.94
CA GLY A 13 2.55 0.28 -12.86
C GLY A 13 1.84 1.19 -11.84
N HIS A 14 1.39 0.64 -10.71
CA HIS A 14 0.67 1.40 -9.68
C HIS A 14 1.45 2.63 -9.18
N ALA A 15 2.77 2.51 -9.01
CA ALA A 15 3.62 3.63 -8.64
C ALA A 15 3.69 4.72 -9.73
N GLY A 16 3.89 4.30 -10.99
CA GLY A 16 4.00 5.25 -12.10
C GLY A 16 2.69 5.97 -12.38
N CYS A 17 1.56 5.27 -12.27
CA CYS A 17 0.24 5.86 -12.45
C CYS A 17 -0.05 6.95 -11.39
N GLU A 18 0.20 6.67 -10.11
CA GLU A 18 0.00 7.68 -9.06
C GLU A 18 1.04 8.81 -9.13
N ALA A 19 2.29 8.52 -9.53
CA ALA A 19 3.30 9.57 -9.71
C ALA A 19 2.92 10.53 -10.84
N ALA A 20 2.47 9.99 -11.97
CA ALA A 20 2.02 10.79 -13.10
C ALA A 20 0.76 11.60 -12.74
N ALA A 21 -0.24 10.97 -12.10
CA ALA A 21 -1.45 11.64 -11.67
C ALA A 21 -1.15 12.78 -10.67
N ALA A 22 -0.31 12.53 -9.66
CA ALA A 22 0.02 13.53 -8.64
C ALA A 22 0.73 14.74 -9.25
N ALA A 23 1.80 14.54 -10.01
CA ALA A 23 2.54 15.64 -10.65
C ALA A 23 1.66 16.44 -11.63
N ALA A 24 0.83 15.74 -12.42
CA ALA A 24 -0.05 16.37 -13.40
C ALA A 24 -1.19 17.16 -12.76
N ASN A 25 -1.81 16.63 -11.68
CA ASN A 25 -2.86 17.33 -10.93
C ASN A 25 -2.33 18.63 -10.28
N MET A 26 -1.07 18.65 -9.86
CA MET A 26 -0.39 19.84 -9.36
C MET A 26 0.07 20.81 -10.48
N GLY A 27 -0.16 20.47 -11.75
CA GLY A 27 0.08 21.34 -12.90
C GLY A 27 1.43 21.18 -13.61
N SER A 28 2.19 20.11 -13.36
CA SER A 28 3.36 19.75 -14.16
C SER A 28 2.96 19.13 -15.50
N LYS A 29 3.72 19.43 -16.57
CA LYS A 29 3.66 18.68 -17.82
C LYS A 29 4.40 17.35 -17.66
N VAL A 30 3.67 16.24 -17.74
CA VAL A 30 4.16 14.89 -17.41
C VAL A 30 4.23 14.01 -18.65
N LEU A 31 5.35 13.30 -18.84
CA LEU A 31 5.43 12.18 -19.77
C LEU A 31 5.38 10.87 -18.98
N LEU A 32 4.41 10.02 -19.26
CA LEU A 32 4.36 8.65 -18.75
C LEU A 32 4.87 7.69 -19.83
N ALA A 33 6.11 7.19 -19.65
CA ALA A 33 6.75 6.26 -20.56
C ALA A 33 6.53 4.81 -20.11
N THR A 34 5.98 3.97 -20.97
CA THR A 34 5.70 2.56 -20.67
C THR A 34 6.01 1.65 -21.86
N MET A 35 6.35 0.41 -21.61
CA MET A 35 6.56 -0.59 -22.67
C MET A 35 5.26 -0.99 -23.37
N ASN A 36 4.13 -0.91 -22.66
CA ASN A 36 2.84 -1.36 -23.17
C ASN A 36 1.68 -0.60 -22.52
N MET A 37 1.01 0.24 -23.29
CA MET A 37 -0.13 1.01 -22.80
C MET A 37 -1.36 0.15 -22.46
N ASN A 38 -1.45 -1.08 -22.99
CA ASN A 38 -2.56 -1.99 -22.68
C ASN A 38 -2.43 -2.64 -21.29
N THR A 39 -1.29 -2.46 -20.63
CA THR A 39 -0.99 -3.04 -19.31
C THR A 39 -0.73 -2.00 -18.23
N ILE A 40 -1.23 -0.76 -18.43
CA ILE A 40 -1.20 0.31 -17.42
C ILE A 40 -1.87 -0.19 -16.15
N ALA A 41 -1.21 -0.01 -15.00
CA ALA A 41 -1.63 -0.44 -13.67
C ALA A 41 -2.11 -1.91 -13.57
N GLN A 42 -1.67 -2.79 -14.46
CA GLN A 42 -2.13 -4.18 -14.48
C GLN A 42 -1.80 -4.88 -13.16
N MET A 43 -2.82 -5.51 -12.57
CA MET A 43 -2.69 -6.38 -11.40
C MET A 43 -1.99 -7.70 -11.77
N SER A 44 -0.68 -7.76 -11.63
CA SER A 44 0.13 -8.92 -12.04
C SER A 44 0.03 -10.10 -11.07
N CYS A 45 -0.28 -9.82 -9.80
CA CYS A 45 -0.50 -10.81 -8.75
C CYS A 45 -2.00 -10.97 -8.49
N ASN A 46 -2.47 -10.96 -7.25
CA ASN A 46 -3.90 -11.11 -6.96
C ASN A 46 -4.69 -9.87 -7.42
N PRO A 47 -5.91 -10.05 -7.94
CA PRO A 47 -6.76 -8.95 -8.39
C PRO A 47 -7.52 -8.30 -7.21
N ALA A 48 -6.79 -7.76 -6.25
CA ALA A 48 -7.37 -7.18 -5.04
C ALA A 48 -6.59 -5.95 -4.57
N MET A 49 -7.30 -4.98 -4.01
CA MET A 49 -6.74 -3.78 -3.39
C MET A 49 -7.10 -3.72 -1.90
N GLY A 50 -6.22 -3.15 -1.10
CA GLY A 50 -6.42 -2.99 0.33
C GLY A 50 -6.12 -4.23 1.15
N GLY A 51 -6.82 -4.37 2.27
CA GLY A 51 -6.52 -5.37 3.30
C GLY A 51 -5.74 -4.76 4.48
N ILE A 52 -5.24 -5.60 5.38
CA ILE A 52 -4.66 -5.18 6.66
C ILE A 52 -3.52 -4.17 6.45
N ALA A 53 -3.64 -2.99 7.04
CA ALA A 53 -2.82 -1.79 6.87
C ALA A 53 -2.84 -1.18 5.45
N LYS A 54 -3.13 -1.96 4.43
CA LYS A 54 -3.10 -1.53 3.04
C LYS A 54 -4.37 -0.76 2.66
N GLY A 55 -5.53 -1.16 3.22
CA GLY A 55 -6.76 -0.40 3.08
C GLY A 55 -6.62 1.03 3.61
N GLN A 56 -5.89 1.21 4.71
CA GLN A 56 -5.55 2.54 5.23
C GLN A 56 -4.73 3.35 4.23
N ILE A 57 -3.71 2.74 3.60
CA ILE A 57 -2.89 3.41 2.57
C ILE A 57 -3.74 3.85 1.37
N VAL A 58 -4.65 3.00 0.87
CA VAL A 58 -5.53 3.37 -0.26
C VAL A 58 -6.44 4.55 0.11
N ARG A 59 -6.98 4.55 1.35
CA ARG A 59 -7.77 5.67 1.87
C ARG A 59 -6.93 6.95 2.00
N GLU A 60 -5.66 6.86 2.37
CA GLU A 60 -4.73 7.99 2.44
C GLU A 60 -4.39 8.53 1.05
N ILE A 61 -4.12 7.65 0.08
CA ILE A 61 -3.92 8.03 -1.33
C ILE A 61 -5.15 8.79 -1.85
N ASP A 62 -6.35 8.25 -1.62
CA ASP A 62 -7.59 8.90 -2.06
C ASP A 62 -7.82 10.23 -1.36
N ALA A 63 -7.59 10.32 -0.05
CA ALA A 63 -7.71 11.56 0.73
C ALA A 63 -6.81 12.68 0.19
N MET A 64 -5.66 12.32 -0.34
CA MET A 64 -4.73 13.26 -0.97
C MET A 64 -5.07 13.61 -2.42
N GLY A 65 -6.06 12.96 -3.03
CA GLY A 65 -6.46 13.24 -4.41
C GLY A 65 -5.95 12.25 -5.45
N GLY A 66 -5.33 11.13 -5.01
CA GLY A 66 -4.91 10.02 -5.88
C GLY A 66 -6.09 9.23 -6.46
N TYR A 67 -5.79 8.35 -7.38
CA TYR A 67 -6.79 7.67 -8.19
C TYR A 67 -7.00 6.20 -7.82
N SER A 68 -6.08 5.57 -7.07
CA SER A 68 -6.16 4.14 -6.71
C SER A 68 -7.47 3.76 -6.01
N GLY A 69 -7.98 4.62 -5.11
CA GLY A 69 -9.26 4.41 -4.44
C GLY A 69 -10.43 4.43 -5.43
N ILE A 70 -10.50 5.45 -6.28
CA ILE A 70 -11.54 5.61 -7.30
C ILE A 70 -11.57 4.43 -8.27
N VAL A 71 -10.41 4.05 -8.79
CA VAL A 71 -10.29 2.92 -9.74
C VAL A 71 -10.65 1.60 -9.09
N SER A 72 -10.28 1.41 -7.82
CA SER A 72 -10.66 0.22 -7.05
C SER A 72 -12.18 0.12 -6.90
N ASP A 73 -12.85 1.24 -6.59
CA ASP A 73 -14.30 1.27 -6.43
C ASP A 73 -15.02 0.99 -7.76
N LYS A 74 -14.59 1.61 -8.86
CA LYS A 74 -15.15 1.42 -10.19
C LYS A 74 -14.98 0.01 -10.76
N SER A 75 -13.94 -0.70 -10.36
CA SER A 75 -13.62 -2.06 -10.82
C SER A 75 -13.95 -3.15 -9.81
N MET A 76 -14.57 -2.79 -8.67
CA MET A 76 -14.90 -3.70 -7.58
C MET A 76 -15.83 -4.82 -8.03
N ILE A 77 -15.53 -6.05 -7.58
CA ILE A 77 -16.40 -7.21 -7.70
C ILE A 77 -16.81 -7.79 -6.34
N GLN A 78 -16.04 -7.51 -5.29
CA GLN A 78 -16.38 -7.87 -3.92
C GLN A 78 -15.74 -6.88 -2.95
N PHE A 79 -16.44 -6.59 -1.85
CA PHE A 79 -15.95 -5.76 -0.75
C PHE A 79 -15.97 -6.51 0.57
N ARG A 80 -14.93 -6.30 1.39
CA ARG A 80 -14.89 -6.77 2.78
C ARG A 80 -14.17 -5.78 3.68
N MET A 81 -14.73 -5.48 4.85
CA MET A 81 -14.05 -4.78 5.92
C MET A 81 -13.36 -5.80 6.83
N LEU A 82 -12.05 -5.92 6.71
CA LEU A 82 -11.26 -6.85 7.52
C LEU A 82 -11.07 -6.33 8.94
N ASN A 83 -10.93 -7.25 9.90
CA ASN A 83 -10.68 -6.95 11.32
C ASN A 83 -11.81 -6.16 12.02
N LYS A 84 -13.07 -6.24 11.57
CA LYS A 84 -14.21 -5.58 12.26
C LYS A 84 -14.25 -5.89 13.76
N SER A 85 -13.99 -7.13 14.16
CA SER A 85 -13.98 -7.56 15.58
C SER A 85 -12.84 -6.99 16.42
N LYS A 86 -11.81 -6.40 15.80
CA LYS A 86 -10.62 -5.86 16.50
C LYS A 86 -10.70 -4.36 16.79
N GLY A 87 -11.80 -3.73 16.42
CA GLY A 87 -12.05 -2.31 16.62
C GLY A 87 -11.51 -1.39 15.51
N PRO A 88 -11.92 -0.09 15.55
CA PRO A 88 -11.75 0.86 14.44
C PRO A 88 -10.29 1.11 14.03
N ALA A 89 -9.35 1.06 14.96
CA ALA A 89 -7.92 1.21 14.68
C ALA A 89 -7.37 0.10 13.75
N MET A 90 -8.07 -1.02 13.64
CA MET A 90 -7.66 -2.19 12.86
C MET A 90 -8.55 -2.45 11.63
N TRP A 91 -9.66 -1.72 11.48
CA TRP A 91 -10.54 -1.86 10.32
C TRP A 91 -9.79 -1.56 9.05
N SER A 92 -9.87 -2.47 8.11
CA SER A 92 -9.07 -2.40 6.90
C SER A 92 -9.92 -2.83 5.71
N PRO A 93 -10.37 -1.88 4.86
CA PRO A 93 -11.16 -2.20 3.68
C PRO A 93 -10.32 -2.99 2.67
N ARG A 94 -10.95 -3.94 2.01
CA ARG A 94 -10.39 -4.74 0.92
C ARG A 94 -11.42 -4.94 -0.17
N THR A 95 -11.02 -4.73 -1.41
CA THR A 95 -11.80 -5.06 -2.59
C THR A 95 -11.15 -6.17 -3.38
N GLN A 96 -11.96 -7.06 -3.93
CA GLN A 96 -11.62 -7.88 -5.07
C GLN A 96 -12.02 -7.08 -6.30
N ASN A 97 -11.17 -7.07 -7.35
CA ASN A 97 -11.36 -6.20 -8.50
C ASN A 97 -11.38 -6.99 -9.81
N ASP A 98 -12.12 -6.49 -10.78
CA ASP A 98 -11.99 -6.91 -12.17
C ASP A 98 -10.68 -6.36 -12.71
N ARG A 99 -9.73 -7.27 -12.96
CA ARG A 99 -8.38 -6.94 -13.37
C ARG A 99 -8.29 -6.17 -14.69
N MET A 100 -9.14 -6.52 -15.67
CA MET A 100 -9.15 -5.85 -16.96
C MET A 100 -9.75 -4.44 -16.81
N ARG A 101 -10.89 -4.35 -16.14
CA ARG A 101 -11.54 -3.07 -15.86
C ARG A 101 -10.67 -2.14 -15.00
N PHE A 102 -9.93 -2.67 -14.04
CA PHE A 102 -9.00 -1.88 -13.24
C PHE A 102 -7.93 -1.19 -14.10
N ALA A 103 -7.32 -1.93 -15.05
CA ALA A 103 -6.32 -1.38 -15.95
C ALA A 103 -6.94 -0.36 -16.93
N GLU A 104 -8.14 -0.64 -17.44
CA GLU A 104 -8.88 0.25 -18.33
C GLU A 104 -9.24 1.57 -17.62
N GLU A 105 -9.82 1.52 -16.43
CA GLU A 105 -10.19 2.71 -15.64
C GLU A 105 -8.97 3.58 -15.31
N TRP A 106 -7.84 2.98 -14.94
CA TRP A 106 -6.59 3.72 -14.73
C TRP A 106 -6.15 4.44 -16.01
N ARG A 107 -6.14 3.74 -17.12
CA ARG A 107 -5.76 4.33 -18.40
C ARG A 107 -6.67 5.50 -18.78
N LEU A 108 -7.99 5.32 -18.69
CA LEU A 108 -8.97 6.35 -19.01
C LEU A 108 -8.84 7.58 -18.11
N MET A 109 -8.61 7.40 -16.81
CA MET A 109 -8.40 8.52 -15.89
C MET A 109 -7.14 9.32 -16.21
N LEU A 110 -6.04 8.65 -16.58
CA LEU A 110 -4.81 9.34 -16.97
C LEU A 110 -4.95 10.03 -18.34
N GLU A 111 -5.63 9.41 -19.32
CA GLU A 111 -5.89 10.02 -20.63
C GLU A 111 -6.80 11.27 -20.55
N GLN A 112 -7.67 11.35 -19.54
CA GLN A 112 -8.49 12.54 -19.29
C GLN A 112 -7.69 13.70 -18.68
N ASN A 113 -6.50 13.47 -18.15
CA ASN A 113 -5.67 14.52 -17.59
C ASN A 113 -4.83 15.20 -18.68
N LYS A 114 -5.14 16.45 -18.97
CA LYS A 114 -4.51 17.23 -20.05
C LYS A 114 -3.00 17.46 -19.89
N ASN A 115 -2.49 17.24 -18.68
CA ASN A 115 -1.07 17.43 -18.36
C ASN A 115 -0.27 16.12 -18.49
N VAL A 116 -0.89 15.01 -18.88
CA VAL A 116 -0.24 13.69 -19.05
C VAL A 116 -0.15 13.34 -20.53
N ASP A 117 1.07 13.24 -21.03
CA ASP A 117 1.38 12.65 -22.33
C ASP A 117 1.91 11.22 -22.13
N PHE A 118 1.75 10.39 -23.17
CA PHE A 118 2.17 8.98 -23.12
C PHE A 118 3.23 8.70 -24.19
N TRP A 119 4.17 7.82 -23.84
CA TRP A 119 5.13 7.28 -24.79
C TRP A 119 5.28 5.77 -24.60
N GLN A 120 4.95 5.01 -25.64
CA GLN A 120 5.04 3.56 -25.60
C GLN A 120 6.37 3.07 -26.19
N GLU A 121 7.37 2.90 -25.34
CA GLU A 121 8.65 2.29 -25.67
C GLU A 121 9.39 1.83 -24.43
N MET A 122 10.36 0.92 -24.58
CA MET A 122 11.32 0.53 -23.56
C MET A 122 12.27 1.70 -23.27
N ILE A 123 12.41 2.05 -22.01
CA ILE A 123 13.43 3.01 -21.57
C ILE A 123 14.67 2.22 -21.14
N THR A 124 15.83 2.59 -21.68
CA THR A 124 17.10 1.88 -21.47
C THR A 124 18.14 2.70 -20.72
N GLY A 125 17.85 3.97 -20.47
CA GLY A 125 18.78 4.82 -19.71
C GLY A 125 18.17 6.15 -19.29
N ILE A 126 18.88 6.85 -18.43
CA ILE A 126 18.58 8.18 -17.92
C ILE A 126 19.64 9.14 -18.48
N VAL A 127 19.23 10.32 -18.91
CA VAL A 127 20.14 11.38 -19.30
C VAL A 127 20.56 12.13 -18.03
N VAL A 128 21.84 12.02 -17.67
CA VAL A 128 22.40 12.73 -16.50
C VAL A 128 23.47 13.72 -16.98
N LYS A 129 23.37 14.98 -16.55
CA LYS A 129 24.33 16.05 -16.81
C LYS A 129 24.65 16.74 -15.48
N ASP A 130 25.89 16.95 -15.18
CA ASP A 130 26.37 17.65 -13.97
C ASP A 130 25.70 17.12 -12.67
N GLY A 131 25.58 15.79 -12.52
CA GLY A 131 24.96 15.18 -11.35
C GLY A 131 23.44 15.32 -11.25
N ARG A 132 22.78 15.73 -12.35
CA ARG A 132 21.32 15.95 -12.39
C ARG A 132 20.67 15.12 -13.50
N ALA A 133 19.53 14.53 -13.23
CA ALA A 133 18.68 13.90 -14.23
C ALA A 133 18.03 14.98 -15.11
N CYS A 134 18.22 14.85 -16.43
CA CYS A 134 17.75 15.80 -17.43
C CYS A 134 16.87 15.16 -18.51
N GLY A 135 16.49 13.88 -18.36
CA GLY A 135 15.65 13.17 -19.30
C GLY A 135 15.89 11.67 -19.30
N ILE A 136 15.37 11.03 -20.33
CA ILE A 136 15.45 9.57 -20.53
C ILE A 136 15.98 9.26 -21.92
N ARG A 137 16.50 8.02 -22.08
CA ARG A 137 16.89 7.43 -23.37
C ARG A 137 16.05 6.22 -23.65
N THR A 138 15.42 6.18 -24.83
CA THR A 138 14.60 5.04 -25.28
C THR A 138 15.46 3.92 -25.86
N GLY A 139 14.87 2.74 -26.07
CA GLY A 139 15.53 1.60 -26.70
C GLY A 139 15.94 1.85 -28.14
N MET A 140 15.29 2.78 -28.84
CA MET A 140 15.66 3.23 -30.21
C MET A 140 16.69 4.36 -30.20
N GLY A 141 17.23 4.74 -29.03
CA GLY A 141 18.27 5.75 -28.90
C GLY A 141 17.79 7.20 -28.88
N ILE A 142 16.48 7.44 -28.81
CA ILE A 142 15.92 8.79 -28.73
C ILE A 142 16.09 9.30 -27.28
N GLU A 143 16.55 10.54 -27.13
CA GLU A 143 16.57 11.23 -25.85
C GLU A 143 15.38 12.18 -25.75
N ILE A 144 14.66 12.13 -24.61
CA ILE A 144 13.52 12.98 -24.29
C ILE A 144 13.89 13.79 -23.06
N GLU A 145 13.85 15.13 -23.18
CA GLU A 145 14.23 16.05 -22.11
C GLU A 145 13.15 16.18 -21.03
N GLY A 146 13.57 16.18 -19.77
CA GLY A 146 12.72 16.44 -18.61
C GLY A 146 13.52 17.02 -17.45
N LYS A 147 12.87 17.84 -16.62
CA LYS A 147 13.52 18.50 -15.47
C LYS A 147 13.70 17.57 -14.28
N SER A 148 12.87 16.52 -14.18
CA SER A 148 12.96 15.46 -13.18
C SER A 148 12.51 14.13 -13.78
N VAL A 149 13.01 13.00 -13.21
CA VAL A 149 12.71 11.64 -13.66
C VAL A 149 12.30 10.78 -12.46
N VAL A 150 11.18 10.07 -12.57
CA VAL A 150 10.70 9.12 -11.57
C VAL A 150 10.79 7.71 -12.14
N LEU A 151 11.61 6.83 -11.53
CA LEU A 151 11.74 5.43 -11.91
C LEU A 151 10.78 4.56 -11.11
N THR A 152 9.95 3.80 -11.81
CA THR A 152 8.93 2.91 -11.23
C THR A 152 8.91 1.53 -11.90
N ASN A 153 10.09 0.96 -12.12
CA ASN A 153 10.31 -0.19 -13.01
C ASN A 153 9.71 -1.52 -12.54
N GLY A 154 9.15 -1.61 -11.33
CA GLY A 154 8.51 -2.83 -10.81
C GLY A 154 9.46 -4.02 -10.81
N THR A 155 9.04 -5.15 -11.38
CA THR A 155 9.82 -6.40 -11.50
C THR A 155 10.61 -6.48 -12.80
N PHE A 156 10.80 -5.38 -13.53
CA PHE A 156 11.32 -5.42 -14.90
C PHE A 156 12.83 -5.22 -15.01
N LEU A 157 13.49 -4.54 -14.04
CA LEU A 157 14.94 -4.34 -14.08
C LEU A 157 15.67 -5.68 -14.00
N ASN A 158 16.33 -6.04 -15.11
CA ASN A 158 17.00 -7.34 -15.29
C ASN A 158 16.12 -8.53 -14.85
N GLY A 159 14.81 -8.41 -15.09
CA GLY A 159 13.80 -9.38 -14.67
C GLY A 159 14.08 -10.77 -15.24
N LEU A 160 14.01 -11.80 -14.39
CA LEU A 160 14.29 -13.19 -14.73
C LEU A 160 13.20 -14.09 -14.15
N ILE A 161 12.44 -14.72 -15.03
CA ILE A 161 11.34 -15.64 -14.68
C ILE A 161 11.90 -17.06 -14.54
N HIS A 162 11.46 -17.76 -13.49
CA HIS A 162 11.84 -19.14 -13.19
C HIS A 162 10.60 -20.03 -13.08
N ILE A 163 10.62 -21.16 -13.79
CA ILE A 163 9.62 -22.24 -13.70
C ILE A 163 10.38 -23.57 -13.72
N GLY A 164 10.50 -24.21 -12.56
CA GLY A 164 11.34 -25.38 -12.40
C GLY A 164 12.77 -25.11 -12.85
N GLU A 165 13.25 -25.93 -13.80
CA GLU A 165 14.61 -25.82 -14.35
C GLU A 165 14.75 -24.72 -15.41
N LYS A 166 13.62 -24.22 -15.94
CA LYS A 166 13.61 -23.21 -17.00
C LYS A 166 13.75 -21.81 -16.43
N LYS A 167 14.54 -20.98 -17.14
CA LYS A 167 14.66 -19.55 -16.86
C LYS A 167 14.69 -18.74 -18.15
N PHE A 168 14.05 -17.57 -18.14
CA PHE A 168 14.05 -16.67 -19.29
C PHE A 168 13.86 -15.21 -18.82
N GLY A 169 14.39 -14.27 -19.62
CA GLY A 169 14.28 -12.84 -19.31
C GLY A 169 12.85 -12.36 -19.46
N GLY A 170 12.35 -11.64 -18.47
CA GLY A 170 11.03 -11.04 -18.48
C GLY A 170 10.72 -10.35 -17.17
N GLY A 171 9.95 -9.27 -17.21
CA GLY A 171 9.44 -8.60 -16.00
C GLY A 171 8.11 -9.18 -15.51
N ARG A 172 7.38 -9.79 -16.45
CA ARG A 172 6.12 -10.50 -16.26
C ARG A 172 5.98 -11.51 -17.40
N ALA A 173 5.18 -12.56 -17.23
CA ALA A 173 4.96 -13.54 -18.28
C ALA A 173 4.44 -12.86 -19.55
N GLY A 174 5.12 -13.09 -20.68
CA GLY A 174 4.82 -12.48 -21.97
C GLY A 174 5.42 -11.08 -22.20
N GLU A 175 6.12 -10.50 -21.23
CA GLU A 175 6.74 -9.17 -21.36
C GLU A 175 8.24 -9.20 -21.14
N ARG A 176 8.98 -8.38 -21.88
CA ARG A 176 10.45 -8.33 -21.85
C ARG A 176 10.97 -7.71 -20.55
N ALA A 177 12.18 -8.08 -20.14
CA ALA A 177 12.92 -7.40 -19.09
C ALA A 177 13.46 -6.05 -19.57
N ALA A 178 13.52 -5.05 -18.68
CA ALA A 178 14.21 -3.80 -18.90
C ALA A 178 15.69 -3.96 -18.58
N LYS A 179 16.57 -3.56 -19.49
CA LYS A 179 18.02 -3.65 -19.38
C LYS A 179 18.66 -2.28 -19.62
N GLY A 180 19.84 -2.07 -19.05
CA GLY A 180 20.66 -0.87 -19.24
C GLY A 180 20.52 0.13 -18.10
N ILE A 181 19.36 0.26 -17.44
CA ILE A 181 19.16 1.21 -16.33
C ILE A 181 19.95 0.79 -15.09
N THR A 182 19.93 -0.49 -14.70
CA THR A 182 20.68 -0.97 -13.52
C THR A 182 22.17 -0.72 -13.70
N GLU A 183 22.73 -1.13 -14.82
CA GLU A 183 24.15 -1.00 -15.13
C GLU A 183 24.59 0.48 -15.15
N GLN A 184 23.72 1.37 -15.66
CA GLN A 184 23.98 2.80 -15.64
C GLN A 184 23.97 3.37 -14.23
N LEU A 185 22.98 2.99 -13.41
CA LEU A 185 22.90 3.45 -12.01
C LEU A 185 24.08 2.96 -11.18
N GLU A 186 24.50 1.69 -11.33
CA GLU A 186 25.72 1.17 -10.71
C GLU A 186 26.98 1.96 -11.14
N GLY A 187 27.06 2.31 -12.43
CA GLY A 187 28.12 3.17 -12.95
C GLY A 187 28.10 4.59 -12.39
N LEU A 188 26.97 5.07 -11.88
CA LEU A 188 26.83 6.35 -11.16
C LEU A 188 27.09 6.22 -9.65
N GLY A 189 27.39 5.01 -9.15
CA GLY A 189 27.73 4.75 -7.75
C GLY A 189 26.57 4.25 -6.89
N PHE A 190 25.42 3.92 -7.49
CA PHE A 190 24.33 3.30 -6.73
C PHE A 190 24.64 1.84 -6.39
N GLU A 191 24.30 1.44 -5.18
CA GLU A 191 24.27 0.03 -4.79
C GLU A 191 22.97 -0.60 -5.28
N SER A 192 23.06 -1.79 -5.88
CA SER A 192 21.92 -2.60 -6.28
C SER A 192 21.88 -3.92 -5.52
N GLY A 193 20.75 -4.60 -5.59
CA GLY A 193 20.58 -5.96 -5.07
C GLY A 193 19.52 -6.71 -5.86
N ARG A 194 19.31 -7.99 -5.50
CA ARG A 194 18.29 -8.84 -6.13
C ARG A 194 17.19 -9.17 -5.15
N MET A 195 15.94 -9.00 -5.56
CA MET A 195 14.75 -9.49 -4.85
C MET A 195 13.97 -10.49 -5.69
N LYS A 196 13.17 -11.30 -5.00
CA LYS A 196 12.31 -12.32 -5.64
C LYS A 196 10.87 -12.13 -5.18
N THR A 197 9.96 -12.28 -6.10
CA THR A 197 8.53 -12.50 -5.81
C THR A 197 7.99 -13.65 -6.65
N GLY A 198 6.71 -13.97 -6.54
CA GLY A 198 6.11 -15.04 -7.30
C GLY A 198 4.62 -14.86 -7.48
N THR A 199 4.05 -15.63 -8.39
CA THR A 199 2.61 -15.67 -8.66
C THR A 199 2.14 -17.12 -8.77
N PRO A 200 0.89 -17.43 -8.38
CA PRO A 200 0.31 -18.76 -8.56
C PRO A 200 -0.13 -18.99 -10.02
N PRO A 201 -0.46 -20.23 -10.37
CA PRO A 201 -1.08 -20.56 -11.65
C PRO A 201 -2.43 -19.86 -11.83
N ARG A 202 -2.87 -19.78 -13.08
CA ARG A 202 -4.21 -19.34 -13.44
C ARG A 202 -5.00 -20.53 -13.95
N LEU A 203 -6.23 -20.64 -13.49
CA LEU A 203 -7.09 -21.80 -13.75
C LEU A 203 -8.33 -21.41 -14.54
N ASP A 204 -8.88 -22.38 -15.26
CA ASP A 204 -10.18 -22.27 -15.93
C ASP A 204 -11.30 -22.55 -14.91
N GLY A 205 -11.99 -21.51 -14.46
CA GLY A 205 -13.07 -21.59 -13.49
C GLY A 205 -14.24 -22.49 -13.91
N ARG A 206 -14.45 -22.73 -15.21
CA ARG A 206 -15.49 -23.66 -15.72
C ARG A 206 -15.21 -25.12 -15.38
N THR A 207 -13.98 -25.42 -15.00
CA THR A 207 -13.52 -26.78 -14.70
C THR A 207 -13.33 -27.03 -13.20
N ILE A 208 -13.68 -26.07 -12.37
CA ILE A 208 -13.68 -26.16 -10.90
C ILE A 208 -15.06 -26.69 -10.46
N ASN A 209 -15.06 -27.66 -9.56
CA ASN A 209 -16.27 -28.10 -8.88
C ASN A 209 -16.46 -27.29 -7.59
N TYR A 210 -17.27 -26.24 -7.68
CA TYR A 210 -17.52 -25.32 -6.58
C TYR A 210 -18.30 -25.97 -5.42
N ASP A 211 -19.06 -27.04 -5.64
CA ASP A 211 -19.79 -27.77 -4.58
C ASP A 211 -18.85 -28.37 -3.52
N LYS A 212 -17.56 -28.53 -3.84
CA LYS A 212 -16.52 -29.03 -2.92
C LYS A 212 -15.71 -27.92 -2.26
N THR A 213 -16.13 -26.69 -2.39
CA THR A 213 -15.45 -25.50 -1.86
C THR A 213 -16.37 -24.73 -0.91
N GLU A 214 -15.77 -23.92 -0.04
CA GLU A 214 -16.54 -23.03 0.85
C GLU A 214 -16.72 -21.68 0.16
N GLU A 215 -17.97 -21.24 0.00
CA GLU A 215 -18.26 -19.92 -0.54
C GLU A 215 -17.89 -18.83 0.48
N GLN A 216 -17.24 -17.77 0.01
CA GLN A 216 -16.90 -16.61 0.80
C GLN A 216 -17.52 -15.36 0.18
N GLU A 217 -18.65 -14.95 0.73
CA GLU A 217 -19.34 -13.74 0.31
C GLU A 217 -18.61 -12.45 0.74
N GLY A 218 -18.96 -11.36 0.08
CA GLY A 218 -18.62 -10.02 0.51
C GLY A 218 -19.45 -9.54 1.70
N ASP A 219 -19.09 -8.41 2.25
CA ASP A 219 -19.91 -7.76 3.28
C ASP A 219 -21.20 -7.22 2.67
N GLY A 220 -22.33 -7.32 3.39
CA GLY A 220 -23.63 -6.79 2.92
C GLY A 220 -23.65 -5.25 2.83
N ASP A 221 -22.88 -4.59 3.67
CA ASP A 221 -22.64 -3.15 3.63
C ASP A 221 -21.43 -2.87 2.72
N ILE A 222 -21.70 -2.60 1.44
CA ILE A 222 -20.66 -2.32 0.44
C ILE A 222 -20.19 -0.88 0.61
N ARG A 223 -18.91 -0.71 0.95
CA ARG A 223 -18.28 0.61 1.08
C ARG A 223 -17.11 0.75 0.11
N GLY A 224 -16.92 1.94 -0.44
CA GLY A 224 -15.78 2.24 -1.30
C GLY A 224 -14.55 2.68 -0.51
N PHE A 225 -13.42 2.76 -1.23
CA PHE A 225 -12.22 3.45 -0.74
C PHE A 225 -12.33 4.96 -0.90
N SER A 226 -12.97 5.42 -1.98
CA SER A 226 -12.99 6.84 -2.30
C SER A 226 -13.90 7.63 -1.36
N TYR A 227 -13.45 8.83 -1.02
CA TYR A 227 -14.29 9.86 -0.36
C TYR A 227 -15.18 10.60 -1.36
N LYS A 228 -15.03 10.31 -2.65
CA LYS A 228 -15.97 10.76 -3.68
C LYS A 228 -17.18 9.82 -3.75
N ASN A 229 -18.28 10.35 -4.21
CA ASN A 229 -19.46 9.53 -4.48
C ASN A 229 -19.24 8.74 -5.78
N ILE A 230 -18.77 7.49 -5.66
CA ILE A 230 -18.57 6.56 -6.75
C ILE A 230 -19.72 5.55 -6.72
N GLU A 231 -20.31 5.28 -7.88
CA GLU A 231 -21.31 4.23 -8.02
C GLU A 231 -20.67 2.86 -7.77
N LEU A 232 -21.10 2.19 -6.71
CA LEU A 232 -20.63 0.87 -6.32
C LEU A 232 -21.52 -0.23 -6.93
N PRO A 233 -21.03 -1.46 -7.11
CA PRO A 233 -21.81 -2.53 -7.69
C PRO A 233 -22.98 -2.92 -6.79
N ALA A 234 -24.16 -3.10 -7.36
CA ALA A 234 -25.37 -3.53 -6.64
C ALA A 234 -25.30 -5.00 -6.19
N THR A 235 -24.45 -5.80 -6.84
CA THR A 235 -24.25 -7.22 -6.52
C THR A 235 -22.76 -7.51 -6.40
N GLN A 236 -22.40 -8.60 -5.71
CA GLN A 236 -21.02 -9.02 -5.54
C GLN A 236 -20.81 -10.43 -6.09
N ARG A 237 -19.60 -10.71 -6.56
CA ARG A 237 -19.17 -12.04 -6.96
C ARG A 237 -18.39 -12.68 -5.81
N PRO A 238 -18.80 -13.86 -5.29
CA PRO A 238 -18.11 -14.49 -4.19
C PRO A 238 -16.72 -15.01 -4.59
N CYS A 239 -15.82 -15.08 -3.62
CA CYS A 239 -14.64 -15.92 -3.65
C CYS A 239 -14.98 -17.27 -3.05
N HIS A 240 -14.11 -18.26 -3.24
CA HIS A 240 -14.27 -19.58 -2.61
C HIS A 240 -12.99 -19.98 -1.89
N ILE A 241 -13.12 -20.89 -0.94
CA ILE A 241 -12.02 -21.43 -0.15
C ILE A 241 -11.92 -22.94 -0.37
N THR A 242 -10.70 -23.42 -0.53
CA THR A 242 -10.35 -24.84 -0.50
C THR A 242 -9.04 -25.05 0.25
N PHE A 243 -8.58 -26.27 0.38
CA PHE A 243 -7.37 -26.58 1.13
C PHE A 243 -6.51 -27.58 0.37
N THR A 244 -5.19 -27.49 0.53
CA THR A 244 -4.29 -28.58 0.18
C THR A 244 -4.50 -29.77 1.15
N ASN A 245 -3.96 -30.92 0.80
CA ASN A 245 -3.95 -32.13 1.62
C ASN A 245 -2.59 -32.83 1.51
N GLN A 246 -2.39 -33.92 2.24
CA GLN A 246 -1.12 -34.64 2.23
C GLN A 246 -0.71 -35.13 0.83
N ALA A 247 -1.66 -35.63 0.03
CA ALA A 247 -1.37 -36.08 -1.34
C ALA A 247 -0.86 -34.95 -2.23
N VAL A 248 -1.42 -33.74 -2.08
CA VAL A 248 -0.91 -32.53 -2.74
C VAL A 248 0.52 -32.23 -2.32
N HIS A 249 0.80 -32.30 -0.99
CA HIS A 249 2.13 -32.02 -0.45
C HIS A 249 3.17 -33.04 -0.95
N ASP A 250 2.80 -34.32 -1.01
CA ASP A 250 3.69 -35.38 -1.48
C ASP A 250 4.06 -35.18 -2.95
N VAL A 251 3.09 -34.82 -3.80
CA VAL A 251 3.37 -34.50 -5.21
C VAL A 251 4.26 -33.25 -5.34
N LEU A 252 3.99 -32.18 -4.58
CA LEU A 252 4.82 -30.95 -4.63
C LEU A 252 6.26 -31.25 -4.20
N LYS A 253 6.48 -32.09 -3.19
CA LYS A 253 7.82 -32.50 -2.75
C LYS A 253 8.62 -33.22 -3.84
N THR A 254 7.98 -33.94 -4.77
CA THR A 254 8.68 -34.60 -5.89
C THR A 254 9.36 -33.60 -6.84
N GLY A 255 8.99 -32.32 -6.77
CA GLY A 255 9.59 -31.27 -7.58
C GLY A 255 10.67 -30.44 -6.87
N PHE A 256 10.98 -30.70 -5.60
CA PHE A 256 11.90 -29.85 -4.82
C PHE A 256 13.32 -29.85 -5.39
N ASP A 257 13.82 -30.97 -5.87
CA ASP A 257 15.15 -31.04 -6.52
C ASP A 257 15.23 -30.19 -7.79
N ARG A 258 14.08 -29.96 -8.42
CA ARG A 258 13.93 -29.17 -9.65
C ARG A 258 13.53 -27.71 -9.35
N SER A 259 13.28 -27.36 -8.08
CA SER A 259 12.88 -26.03 -7.66
C SER A 259 14.07 -25.06 -7.71
N PRO A 260 13.93 -23.91 -8.40
CA PRO A 260 14.97 -22.89 -8.42
C PRO A 260 15.25 -22.26 -7.05
N MET A 261 14.32 -22.39 -6.11
CA MET A 261 14.47 -21.91 -4.73
C MET A 261 15.38 -22.81 -3.90
N PHE A 262 15.24 -24.14 -4.02
CA PHE A 262 15.97 -25.09 -3.19
C PHE A 262 17.33 -25.48 -3.78
N ASN A 263 17.51 -25.36 -5.09
CA ASN A 263 18.80 -25.67 -5.74
C ASN A 263 19.76 -24.47 -5.89
N GLY A 264 19.44 -23.32 -5.25
CA GLY A 264 20.30 -22.14 -5.22
C GLY A 264 20.35 -21.32 -6.54
N ARG A 265 19.49 -21.60 -7.51
CA ARG A 265 19.41 -20.81 -8.75
C ARG A 265 18.84 -19.41 -8.53
N ILE A 266 17.88 -19.26 -7.61
CA ILE A 266 17.36 -17.96 -7.15
C ILE A 266 18.30 -17.44 -6.07
N ARG A 267 18.84 -16.25 -6.29
CA ARG A 267 19.71 -15.53 -5.36
C ARG A 267 18.99 -14.42 -4.61
N GLY A 268 17.88 -13.94 -5.14
CA GLY A 268 17.08 -12.84 -4.58
C GLY A 268 16.36 -13.25 -3.29
N SER A 269 16.32 -12.34 -2.31
CA SER A 269 15.51 -12.51 -1.10
C SER A 269 14.03 -12.47 -1.43
N GLY A 270 13.27 -13.46 -0.95
CA GLY A 270 11.81 -13.54 -1.13
C GLY A 270 11.02 -12.88 -0.01
N PRO A 271 9.74 -12.53 -0.24
CA PRO A 271 8.90 -11.91 0.78
C PRO A 271 8.54 -12.91 1.89
N ARG A 272 8.82 -12.54 3.14
CA ARG A 272 8.57 -13.37 4.33
C ARG A 272 7.08 -13.72 4.53
N TYR A 273 6.19 -12.82 4.14
CA TYR A 273 4.75 -12.92 4.40
C TYR A 273 3.90 -13.31 3.17
N CYS A 274 4.55 -13.70 2.08
CA CYS A 274 3.91 -14.32 0.93
C CYS A 274 4.78 -15.49 0.46
N PRO A 275 4.94 -16.53 1.32
CA PRO A 275 5.75 -17.68 0.96
C PRO A 275 5.09 -18.45 -0.18
N SER A 276 5.91 -19.07 -1.03
CA SER A 276 5.42 -20.01 -2.01
C SER A 276 4.82 -21.25 -1.33
N ILE A 277 4.06 -22.05 -2.07
CA ILE A 277 3.46 -23.26 -1.50
C ILE A 277 4.56 -24.25 -1.07
N GLU A 278 5.66 -24.34 -1.83
CA GLU A 278 6.82 -25.14 -1.46
C GLU A 278 7.47 -24.68 -0.15
N ASP A 279 7.61 -23.36 0.07
CA ASP A 279 8.11 -22.81 1.34
C ASP A 279 7.19 -23.14 2.52
N LYS A 280 5.87 -23.12 2.29
CA LYS A 280 4.89 -23.45 3.35
C LYS A 280 5.00 -24.91 3.77
N ILE A 281 5.11 -25.81 2.80
CA ILE A 281 5.19 -27.27 3.05
C ILE A 281 6.49 -27.62 3.77
N GLU A 282 7.60 -26.93 3.45
CA GLU A 282 8.88 -27.16 4.11
C GLU A 282 8.89 -26.60 5.54
N ARG A 283 8.52 -25.30 5.70
CA ARG A 283 8.60 -24.59 7.00
C ARG A 283 7.52 -25.00 7.99
N PHE A 284 6.38 -25.48 7.51
CA PHE A 284 5.22 -25.90 8.31
C PHE A 284 4.82 -27.33 7.99
N SER A 285 5.83 -28.21 8.01
CA SER A 285 5.67 -29.64 7.67
C SER A 285 4.76 -30.40 8.62
N ASP A 286 4.50 -29.84 9.80
CA ASP A 286 3.55 -30.33 10.82
C ASP A 286 2.08 -30.05 10.47
N ARG A 287 1.82 -29.25 9.42
CA ARG A 287 0.46 -28.93 8.98
C ARG A 287 0.02 -29.80 7.82
N ASP A 288 -1.07 -30.50 8.02
CA ASP A 288 -1.66 -31.42 7.03
C ASP A 288 -2.33 -30.68 5.85
N ARG A 289 -2.64 -29.38 6.01
CA ARG A 289 -3.33 -28.59 5.00
C ARG A 289 -2.98 -27.12 5.07
N HIS A 290 -3.03 -26.46 3.89
CA HIS A 290 -2.91 -25.00 3.74
C HIS A 290 -4.14 -24.46 3.03
N GLN A 291 -4.67 -23.37 3.53
CA GLN A 291 -5.83 -22.68 2.94
C GLN A 291 -5.44 -22.01 1.61
N LEU A 292 -6.34 -22.15 0.63
CA LEU A 292 -6.28 -21.53 -0.68
C LEU A 292 -7.56 -20.75 -0.93
N PHE A 293 -7.42 -19.57 -1.55
CA PHE A 293 -8.56 -18.78 -1.99
C PHE A 293 -8.68 -18.86 -3.51
N ILE A 294 -9.87 -19.13 -3.97
CA ILE A 294 -10.27 -19.18 -5.38
C ILE A 294 -10.86 -17.82 -5.70
N GLU A 295 -10.05 -16.97 -6.32
CA GLU A 295 -10.39 -15.55 -6.55
C GLU A 295 -10.68 -15.32 -8.03
N PRO A 296 -11.89 -14.86 -8.43
CA PRO A 296 -12.17 -14.50 -9.80
C PRO A 296 -11.34 -13.29 -10.25
N GLU A 297 -10.76 -13.33 -11.44
CA GLU A 297 -9.99 -12.22 -12.00
C GLU A 297 -10.86 -11.14 -12.67
N GLY A 298 -12.18 -11.26 -12.65
CA GLY A 298 -13.12 -10.26 -13.16
C GLY A 298 -14.56 -10.75 -13.15
N TRP A 299 -15.47 -9.87 -13.57
CA TRP A 299 -16.90 -10.19 -13.64
C TRP A 299 -17.23 -11.27 -14.66
N ASN A 300 -16.71 -11.14 -15.86
CA ASN A 300 -17.11 -11.94 -17.02
C ASN A 300 -16.04 -12.95 -17.48
N THR A 301 -14.83 -12.89 -16.91
CA THR A 301 -13.78 -13.84 -17.23
C THR A 301 -13.94 -15.15 -16.48
N VAL A 302 -13.53 -16.23 -17.12
CA VAL A 302 -13.43 -17.56 -16.52
C VAL A 302 -12.07 -17.79 -15.84
N GLU A 303 -11.17 -16.81 -15.93
CA GLU A 303 -9.84 -16.89 -15.33
C GLU A 303 -9.93 -16.76 -13.82
N ILE A 304 -9.32 -17.70 -13.11
CA ILE A 304 -9.30 -17.77 -11.65
C ILE A 304 -7.85 -17.69 -11.15
N TYR A 305 -7.64 -16.86 -10.15
CA TYR A 305 -6.40 -16.74 -9.36
C TYR A 305 -6.48 -17.62 -8.13
N ILE A 306 -5.42 -18.40 -7.86
CA ILE A 306 -5.38 -19.28 -6.68
C ILE A 306 -4.46 -18.70 -5.63
N ASN A 307 -5.02 -17.82 -4.78
CA ASN A 307 -4.24 -17.19 -3.73
C ASN A 307 -3.79 -18.23 -2.69
N GLY A 308 -2.51 -18.21 -2.37
CA GLY A 308 -1.89 -19.15 -1.45
C GLY A 308 -1.13 -20.30 -2.11
N PHE A 309 -1.24 -20.47 -3.45
CA PHE A 309 -0.54 -21.49 -4.24
C PHE A 309 0.53 -20.88 -5.16
N SER A 310 1.18 -19.80 -4.77
CA SER A 310 2.34 -19.27 -5.50
C SER A 310 3.45 -20.33 -5.56
N SER A 311 4.00 -20.59 -6.73
CA SER A 311 4.98 -21.66 -6.92
C SER A 311 5.97 -21.34 -8.02
N SER A 312 7.20 -21.86 -7.88
CA SER A 312 8.21 -21.88 -8.93
C SER A 312 8.58 -23.29 -9.39
N LEU A 313 7.85 -24.29 -8.93
CA LEU A 313 8.01 -25.70 -9.32
C LEU A 313 7.76 -25.90 -10.82
N PRO A 314 8.23 -27.01 -11.42
CA PRO A 314 7.94 -27.36 -12.80
C PRO A 314 6.43 -27.45 -13.09
N GLU A 315 6.01 -27.12 -14.32
CA GLU A 315 4.60 -27.06 -14.71
C GLU A 315 3.88 -28.40 -14.50
N ASP A 316 4.55 -29.53 -14.75
CA ASP A 316 4.02 -30.87 -14.58
C ASP A 316 3.72 -31.19 -13.11
N VAL A 317 4.58 -30.76 -12.20
CA VAL A 317 4.37 -30.93 -10.76
C VAL A 317 3.23 -30.04 -10.27
N GLN A 318 3.21 -28.77 -10.68
CA GLN A 318 2.12 -27.85 -10.33
C GLN A 318 0.77 -28.41 -10.78
N TYR A 319 0.68 -28.88 -12.04
CA TYR A 319 -0.57 -29.39 -12.59
C TYR A 319 -1.06 -30.67 -11.92
N LYS A 320 -0.16 -31.63 -11.64
CA LYS A 320 -0.48 -32.85 -10.91
C LYS A 320 -0.98 -32.55 -9.49
N ALA A 321 -0.29 -31.65 -8.78
CA ALA A 321 -0.65 -31.25 -7.43
C ALA A 321 -2.02 -30.56 -7.37
N LEU A 322 -2.29 -29.62 -8.31
CA LEU A 322 -3.57 -28.93 -8.39
C LEU A 322 -4.74 -29.91 -8.51
N ARG A 323 -4.63 -30.97 -9.32
CA ARG A 323 -5.71 -31.95 -9.53
C ARG A 323 -6.00 -32.88 -8.35
N LEU A 324 -5.21 -32.79 -7.28
CA LEU A 324 -5.44 -33.49 -6.02
C LEU A 324 -6.12 -32.61 -4.96
N ILE A 325 -6.33 -31.32 -5.27
CA ILE A 325 -7.04 -30.40 -4.38
C ILE A 325 -8.55 -30.61 -4.52
N PRO A 326 -9.30 -30.67 -3.39
CA PRO A 326 -10.76 -30.77 -3.45
C PRO A 326 -11.40 -29.68 -4.32
N GLY A 327 -12.23 -30.10 -5.28
CA GLY A 327 -12.86 -29.24 -6.26
C GLY A 327 -12.04 -29.01 -7.53
N PHE A 328 -10.77 -29.44 -7.59
CA PHE A 328 -9.88 -29.21 -8.75
C PHE A 328 -9.55 -30.51 -9.51
N GLU A 329 -10.25 -31.59 -9.28
CA GLU A 329 -9.96 -32.91 -9.86
C GLU A 329 -9.91 -32.88 -11.40
N ASN A 330 -10.72 -32.02 -12.02
CA ASN A 330 -10.80 -31.85 -13.48
C ASN A 330 -10.25 -30.51 -13.97
N VAL A 331 -9.55 -29.75 -13.09
CA VAL A 331 -9.13 -28.40 -13.39
C VAL A 331 -8.20 -28.33 -14.61
N LYS A 332 -8.37 -27.31 -15.42
CA LYS A 332 -7.47 -26.92 -16.50
C LYS A 332 -6.68 -25.70 -16.08
N MET A 333 -5.40 -25.71 -16.35
CA MET A 333 -4.47 -24.62 -16.05
C MET A 333 -4.23 -23.80 -17.32
N PHE A 334 -4.47 -22.49 -17.28
CA PHE A 334 -4.19 -21.57 -18.39
C PHE A 334 -2.71 -21.24 -18.48
N ARG A 335 -2.04 -21.03 -17.32
CA ARG A 335 -0.61 -20.81 -17.20
C ARG A 335 -0.09 -21.22 -15.83
N PRO A 336 1.17 -21.71 -15.75
CA PRO A 336 1.76 -22.08 -14.47
C PRO A 336 2.06 -20.85 -13.62
N GLY A 337 2.21 -21.08 -12.32
CA GLY A 337 2.86 -20.16 -11.41
C GLY A 337 4.36 -20.04 -11.73
N TYR A 338 4.97 -18.92 -11.33
CA TYR A 338 6.39 -18.70 -11.54
C TYR A 338 6.97 -17.81 -10.44
N ALA A 339 8.28 -17.92 -10.22
CA ALA A 339 9.03 -16.92 -9.49
C ALA A 339 9.66 -15.93 -10.47
N ILE A 340 9.82 -14.70 -10.02
CA ILE A 340 10.54 -13.65 -10.74
C ILE A 340 11.58 -13.03 -9.83
N GLU A 341 12.83 -12.96 -10.30
CA GLU A 341 13.91 -12.16 -9.74
C GLU A 341 14.06 -10.86 -10.51
N TYR A 342 14.37 -9.80 -9.80
CA TYR A 342 14.55 -8.46 -10.38
C TYR A 342 15.50 -7.63 -9.53
N ASP A 343 16.12 -6.62 -10.14
CA ASP A 343 16.99 -5.70 -9.43
C ASP A 343 16.18 -4.68 -8.63
N TYR A 344 16.70 -4.35 -7.46
CA TYR A 344 16.21 -3.26 -6.62
C TYR A 344 17.39 -2.44 -6.10
N PHE A 345 17.11 -1.25 -5.60
CA PHE A 345 18.10 -0.37 -5.01
C PHE A 345 17.75 -0.15 -3.54
N PRO A 346 18.69 -0.39 -2.59
CA PRO A 346 18.47 -0.13 -1.18
C PRO A 346 17.94 1.30 -0.96
N PRO A 347 16.75 1.47 -0.35
CA PRO A 347 16.10 2.78 -0.24
C PRO A 347 16.81 3.74 0.72
N THR A 348 17.81 3.29 1.48
CA THR A 348 18.70 4.14 2.27
C THR A 348 19.50 5.14 1.43
N GLN A 349 19.57 4.92 0.10
CA GLN A 349 20.17 5.83 -0.87
C GLN A 349 19.25 6.99 -1.28
N LEU A 350 18.05 7.05 -0.71
CA LEU A 350 17.05 8.10 -0.99
C LEU A 350 16.91 9.05 0.20
N GLU A 351 16.45 10.27 -0.09
CA GLU A 351 15.92 11.20 0.90
C GLU A 351 14.46 10.84 1.24
N LEU A 352 13.88 11.42 2.28
CA LEU A 352 12.46 11.20 2.64
C LEU A 352 11.46 11.69 1.57
N SER A 353 11.92 12.51 0.64
CA SER A 353 11.19 12.92 -0.56
C SER A 353 11.15 11.85 -1.65
N LEU A 354 11.86 10.72 -1.46
CA LEU A 354 12.17 9.68 -2.44
C LEU A 354 13.09 10.14 -3.58
N GLU A 355 13.67 11.33 -3.50
CA GLU A 355 14.76 11.76 -4.37
C GLU A 355 16.04 10.99 -4.03
N THR A 356 16.85 10.66 -5.04
CA THR A 356 18.11 9.97 -4.80
C THR A 356 19.16 10.94 -4.24
N LYS A 357 20.01 10.45 -3.32
CA LYS A 357 21.12 11.25 -2.74
C LYS A 357 22.25 11.52 -3.73
N LEU A 358 22.43 10.65 -4.73
CA LEU A 358 23.57 10.72 -5.67
C LEU A 358 23.26 11.54 -6.93
N VAL A 359 22.03 11.54 -7.42
CA VAL A 359 21.63 12.22 -8.66
C VAL A 359 20.42 13.09 -8.37
N LYS A 360 20.59 14.40 -8.46
CA LYS A 360 19.51 15.36 -8.23
C LYS A 360 18.44 15.27 -9.33
N GLY A 361 17.17 15.38 -8.95
CA GLY A 361 16.03 15.27 -9.87
C GLY A 361 15.69 13.85 -10.30
N LEU A 362 16.32 12.82 -9.69
CA LEU A 362 16.01 11.43 -9.90
C LEU A 362 15.29 10.86 -8.68
N PHE A 363 14.11 10.28 -8.88
CA PHE A 363 13.26 9.69 -7.83
C PHE A 363 13.03 8.22 -8.08
N PHE A 364 12.96 7.42 -7.01
CA PHE A 364 12.60 6.00 -7.09
C PHE A 364 11.30 5.74 -6.32
N ALA A 365 10.39 4.97 -6.92
CA ALA A 365 9.13 4.61 -6.26
C ALA A 365 8.66 3.18 -6.59
N GLY A 366 8.11 2.49 -5.60
CA GLY A 366 7.58 1.15 -5.73
C GLY A 366 8.61 0.05 -5.54
N GLN A 367 8.52 -1.02 -6.32
CA GLN A 367 9.36 -2.22 -6.13
C GLN A 367 10.85 -1.99 -6.33
N ILE A 368 11.25 -0.98 -7.07
CA ILE A 368 12.66 -0.56 -7.20
C ILE A 368 13.29 -0.25 -5.83
N ASN A 369 12.48 0.12 -4.83
CA ASN A 369 12.88 0.38 -3.44
C ASN A 369 12.78 -0.87 -2.53
N GLY A 370 12.57 -2.06 -3.11
CA GLY A 370 12.46 -3.30 -2.36
C GLY A 370 11.13 -3.48 -1.61
N THR A 371 10.05 -2.88 -2.07
CA THR A 371 8.69 -3.13 -1.54
C THR A 371 7.95 -4.16 -2.37
N THR A 372 6.93 -4.81 -1.78
CA THR A 372 5.98 -5.67 -2.49
C THR A 372 4.55 -5.33 -2.10
N GLY A 373 3.75 -4.95 -3.10
CA GLY A 373 2.33 -4.62 -2.96
C GLY A 373 1.95 -3.41 -3.81
N TYR A 374 0.72 -3.42 -4.31
CA TYR A 374 0.19 -2.37 -5.16
C TYR A 374 0.07 -1.05 -4.40
N GLU A 375 -0.39 -1.12 -3.17
CA GLU A 375 -0.66 0.01 -2.29
C GLU A 375 0.64 0.68 -1.85
N GLU A 376 1.67 -0.12 -1.51
CA GLU A 376 3.01 0.38 -1.19
C GLU A 376 3.65 1.04 -2.41
N ALA A 377 3.42 0.52 -3.60
CA ALA A 377 3.92 1.10 -4.83
C ALA A 377 3.20 2.41 -5.16
N ALA A 378 1.86 2.41 -5.12
CA ALA A 378 1.03 3.57 -5.39
C ALA A 378 1.36 4.75 -4.46
N SER A 379 1.49 4.49 -3.15
CA SER A 379 1.81 5.53 -2.17
C SER A 379 3.19 6.14 -2.38
N GLN A 380 4.22 5.33 -2.69
CA GLN A 380 5.53 5.84 -3.04
C GLN A 380 5.49 6.65 -4.35
N GLY A 381 4.73 6.17 -5.34
CA GLY A 381 4.51 6.90 -6.59
C GLY A 381 3.94 8.28 -6.35
N MET A 382 2.90 8.39 -5.53
CA MET A 382 2.30 9.67 -5.16
C MET A 382 3.33 10.60 -4.50
N ILE A 383 4.08 10.15 -3.50
CA ILE A 383 5.10 10.97 -2.81
C ILE A 383 6.20 11.41 -3.79
N ALA A 384 6.68 10.50 -4.66
CA ALA A 384 7.69 10.83 -5.65
C ALA A 384 7.16 11.84 -6.70
N GLY A 385 5.91 11.68 -7.15
CA GLY A 385 5.26 12.60 -8.08
C GLY A 385 5.08 14.01 -7.53
N ILE A 386 4.62 14.13 -6.26
CA ILE A 386 4.53 15.39 -5.53
C ILE A 386 5.91 16.06 -5.48
N ASN A 387 6.93 15.33 -5.05
CA ASN A 387 8.27 15.89 -4.85
C ASN A 387 9.01 16.18 -6.16
N ALA A 388 8.74 15.41 -7.21
CA ALA A 388 9.21 15.73 -8.55
C ALA A 388 8.61 17.04 -9.06
N HIS A 389 7.32 17.30 -8.82
CA HIS A 389 6.68 18.58 -9.10
C HIS A 389 7.29 19.72 -8.28
N ASN A 390 7.40 19.56 -6.94
CA ASN A 390 7.94 20.58 -6.04
C ASN A 390 9.38 20.98 -6.46
N LEU A 391 10.21 19.97 -6.79
CA LEU A 391 11.58 20.24 -7.27
C LEU A 391 11.59 21.11 -8.54
N VAL A 392 10.69 20.84 -9.49
CA VAL A 392 10.57 21.61 -10.74
C VAL A 392 10.08 23.03 -10.50
N LYS A 393 9.26 23.22 -9.47
CA LYS A 393 8.73 24.54 -9.06
C LYS A 393 9.62 25.26 -8.04
N GLU A 394 10.74 24.66 -7.65
CA GLU A 394 11.65 25.18 -6.63
C GLU A 394 10.95 25.37 -5.26
N GLU A 395 9.98 24.49 -4.97
CA GLU A 395 9.26 24.42 -3.70
C GLU A 395 9.92 23.44 -2.73
N GLU A 396 9.62 23.58 -1.43
CA GLU A 396 10.14 22.70 -0.40
C GLU A 396 9.62 21.26 -0.58
N PRO A 397 10.47 20.25 -0.31
CA PRO A 397 10.05 18.85 -0.37
C PRO A 397 8.91 18.54 0.60
N PHE A 398 7.89 17.86 0.11
CA PHE A 398 6.84 17.31 0.96
C PHE A 398 7.30 16.01 1.62
N VAL A 399 7.25 15.97 2.94
CA VAL A 399 7.58 14.80 3.76
C VAL A 399 6.43 14.51 4.71
N MET A 400 5.74 13.38 4.51
CA MET A 400 4.69 12.93 5.41
C MET A 400 5.30 12.30 6.66
N LYS A 401 4.89 12.77 7.84
CA LYS A 401 5.36 12.23 9.12
C LYS A 401 4.71 10.87 9.44
N ARG A 402 5.37 10.08 10.27
CA ARG A 402 4.83 8.80 10.78
C ARG A 402 3.51 8.95 11.54
N SER A 403 3.27 10.09 12.15
CA SER A 403 2.04 10.43 12.87
C SER A 403 0.92 10.96 11.97
N GLU A 404 1.20 11.24 10.71
CA GLU A 404 0.25 11.79 9.74
C GLU A 404 -0.37 10.71 8.85
N GLY A 405 0.36 9.61 8.57
CA GLY A 405 -0.13 8.55 7.70
C GLY A 405 0.69 7.27 7.74
N TYR A 406 0.06 6.16 7.34
CA TYR A 406 0.75 4.91 7.03
C TYR A 406 1.75 5.09 5.89
N ILE A 407 1.48 6.01 4.96
CA ILE A 407 2.42 6.40 3.90
C ILE A 407 3.69 6.99 4.52
N GLY A 408 3.56 7.86 5.53
CA GLY A 408 4.71 8.40 6.27
C GLY A 408 5.49 7.32 7.02
N VAL A 409 4.80 6.36 7.64
CA VAL A 409 5.44 5.20 8.29
C VAL A 409 6.22 4.36 7.27
N LEU A 410 5.63 4.11 6.09
CA LEU A 410 6.26 3.34 5.03
C LEU A 410 7.54 4.00 4.52
N VAL A 411 7.47 5.27 4.15
CA VAL A 411 8.63 6.01 3.62
C VAL A 411 9.74 6.10 4.66
N ASP A 412 9.40 6.45 5.91
CA ASP A 412 10.37 6.54 7.00
C ASP A 412 11.05 5.17 7.28
N ASP A 413 10.29 4.07 7.30
CA ASP A 413 10.85 2.72 7.49
C ASP A 413 11.82 2.35 6.35
N LEU A 414 11.46 2.65 5.09
CA LEU A 414 12.31 2.37 3.94
C LEU A 414 13.65 3.10 4.04
N ILE A 415 13.61 4.40 4.29
CA ILE A 415 14.80 5.27 4.27
C ILE A 415 15.71 5.01 5.49
N ASN A 416 15.14 4.88 6.69
CA ASN A 416 15.92 4.79 7.92
C ASN A 416 16.29 3.36 8.33
N LYS A 417 15.48 2.34 7.94
CA LYS A 417 15.75 0.93 8.29
C LYS A 417 16.28 0.12 7.11
N GLY A 418 16.06 0.59 5.89
CA GLY A 418 16.39 -0.15 4.67
C GLY A 418 15.55 -1.42 4.50
N THR A 419 15.88 -2.20 3.47
CA THR A 419 15.18 -3.44 3.13
C THR A 419 16.18 -4.56 2.86
N LYS A 420 16.23 -5.56 3.73
CA LYS A 420 17.01 -6.81 3.49
C LYS A 420 16.16 -7.91 2.85
N GLU A 421 14.85 -7.78 2.98
CA GLU A 421 13.82 -8.63 2.38
C GLU A 421 12.69 -7.72 1.87
N PRO A 422 11.86 -8.16 0.89
CA PRO A 422 10.79 -7.32 0.37
C PRO A 422 9.90 -6.75 1.48
N TYR A 423 9.87 -5.42 1.58
CA TYR A 423 9.09 -4.71 2.59
C TYR A 423 7.60 -4.86 2.34
N ARG A 424 6.85 -5.04 3.40
CA ARG A 424 5.39 -5.06 3.39
C ARG A 424 4.84 -4.29 4.59
N MET A 425 3.79 -3.48 4.36
CA MET A 425 3.13 -2.74 5.43
C MET A 425 2.22 -3.65 6.26
N PHE A 426 2.27 -3.46 7.57
CA PHE A 426 1.39 -4.06 8.57
C PHE A 426 0.97 -3.02 9.60
N THR A 427 -0.18 -3.23 10.24
CA THR A 427 -0.63 -2.34 11.32
C THR A 427 0.33 -2.26 12.50
N SER A 428 1.13 -3.31 12.74
CA SER A 428 2.14 -3.33 13.80
C SER A 428 3.31 -2.38 13.58
N ARG A 429 3.50 -1.86 12.35
CA ARG A 429 4.56 -0.88 12.04
C ARG A 429 4.19 0.54 12.45
N ALA A 430 2.90 0.84 12.58
CA ALA A 430 2.41 2.14 13.00
C ALA A 430 2.29 2.20 14.53
N GLU A 431 2.84 3.25 15.14
CA GLU A 431 2.79 3.52 16.57
C GLU A 431 1.42 4.09 16.97
N PHE A 432 0.81 4.92 16.12
CA PHE A 432 -0.38 5.74 16.42
C PHE A 432 -1.61 5.24 15.65
N ARG A 433 -2.05 4.00 15.90
CA ARG A 433 -3.10 3.36 15.09
C ARG A 433 -4.47 4.01 15.23
N LEU A 434 -4.78 4.58 16.40
CA LEU A 434 -6.05 5.30 16.60
C LEU A 434 -6.07 6.64 15.89
N LEU A 435 -4.92 7.28 15.72
CA LEU A 435 -4.81 8.49 14.90
C LEU A 435 -4.86 8.17 13.41
N LEU A 436 -4.31 7.01 12.99
CA LEU A 436 -4.13 6.63 11.58
C LEU A 436 -5.24 5.69 11.07
N ARG A 437 -6.49 5.90 11.50
CA ARG A 437 -7.62 5.07 11.05
C ARG A 437 -7.96 5.32 9.58
N GLN A 438 -8.60 4.31 8.96
CA GLN A 438 -9.04 4.38 7.57
C GLN A 438 -10.21 5.38 7.37
N ASP A 439 -11.05 5.58 8.40
CA ASP A 439 -12.22 6.45 8.36
C ASP A 439 -11.88 7.95 8.43
N ASN A 440 -10.69 8.30 8.94
CA ASN A 440 -10.28 9.68 9.17
C ASN A 440 -9.11 10.16 8.30
N ALA A 441 -8.75 9.40 7.24
CA ALA A 441 -7.62 9.80 6.39
C ALA A 441 -7.86 11.15 5.70
N ASP A 442 -9.10 11.43 5.30
CA ASP A 442 -9.51 12.73 4.76
C ASP A 442 -9.34 13.87 5.76
N ILE A 443 -9.72 13.65 7.03
CA ILE A 443 -9.57 14.65 8.11
C ILE A 443 -8.09 15.04 8.32
N ARG A 444 -7.19 14.06 8.16
CA ARG A 444 -5.74 14.25 8.35
C ARG A 444 -5.04 14.88 7.15
N LEU A 445 -5.42 14.49 5.93
CA LEU A 445 -4.58 14.67 4.74
C LEU A 445 -5.19 15.57 3.67
N THR A 446 -6.54 15.64 3.52
CA THR A 446 -7.14 16.37 2.39
C THR A 446 -6.87 17.87 2.43
N GLU A 447 -6.85 18.48 3.62
CA GLU A 447 -6.54 19.92 3.73
C GLU A 447 -5.10 20.23 3.34
N ILE A 448 -4.15 19.35 3.71
CA ILE A 448 -2.74 19.46 3.32
C ILE A 448 -2.60 19.32 1.80
N ALA A 449 -3.23 18.29 1.23
CA ALA A 449 -3.21 18.03 -0.20
C ALA A 449 -3.87 19.15 -1.03
N HIS A 450 -4.95 19.74 -0.52
CA HIS A 450 -5.62 20.87 -1.17
C HIS A 450 -4.71 22.12 -1.20
N LYS A 451 -4.03 22.43 -0.09
CA LYS A 451 -3.06 23.54 -0.03
C LYS A 451 -1.90 23.38 -1.01
N MET A 452 -1.52 22.13 -1.33
CA MET A 452 -0.49 21.82 -2.33
C MET A 452 -1.03 21.80 -3.78
N GLY A 453 -2.35 22.02 -3.99
CA GLY A 453 -2.98 21.93 -5.30
C GLY A 453 -3.18 20.51 -5.83
N LEU A 454 -3.02 19.48 -4.99
CA LEU A 454 -3.17 18.07 -5.36
C LEU A 454 -4.63 17.60 -5.23
N ALA A 455 -5.30 17.90 -4.10
CA ALA A 455 -6.71 17.59 -3.91
C ALA A 455 -7.59 18.71 -4.45
N SER A 456 -8.69 18.35 -5.12
CA SER A 456 -9.63 19.29 -5.72
C SER A 456 -10.46 20.05 -4.68
N ASP A 457 -11.00 21.21 -5.08
CA ASP A 457 -11.96 21.99 -4.28
C ASP A 457 -13.16 21.15 -3.85
N GLU A 458 -13.69 20.28 -4.73
CA GLU A 458 -14.79 19.37 -4.42
C GLU A 458 -14.46 18.47 -3.22
N ARG A 459 -13.26 17.85 -3.21
CA ARG A 459 -12.81 17.02 -2.08
C ARG A 459 -12.69 17.84 -0.79
N HIS A 460 -12.16 19.05 -0.89
CA HIS A 460 -12.03 19.94 0.26
C HIS A 460 -13.39 20.37 0.81
N GLN A 461 -14.35 20.69 -0.04
CA GLN A 461 -15.74 21.01 0.40
C GLN A 461 -16.41 19.80 1.07
N THR A 462 -16.23 18.59 0.53
CA THR A 462 -16.74 17.35 1.16
C THR A 462 -16.12 17.14 2.56
N LEU A 463 -14.82 17.40 2.72
CA LEU A 463 -14.17 17.35 4.03
C LEU A 463 -14.77 18.36 5.01
N LEU A 464 -15.00 19.61 4.59
CA LEU A 464 -15.59 20.63 5.45
C LEU A 464 -16.98 20.25 5.91
N ALA A 465 -17.83 19.76 4.99
CA ALA A 465 -19.17 19.25 5.31
C ALA A 465 -19.14 18.07 6.29
N LYS A 466 -18.16 17.13 6.14
CA LYS A 466 -17.97 16.04 7.08
C LYS A 466 -17.60 16.54 8.47
N LYS A 467 -16.63 17.47 8.58
CA LYS A 467 -16.20 18.05 9.86
C LYS A 467 -17.37 18.72 10.59
N GLU A 468 -18.14 19.56 9.90
CA GLU A 468 -19.32 20.23 10.45
C GLU A 468 -20.38 19.23 10.91
N SER A 469 -20.65 18.20 10.11
CA SER A 469 -21.60 17.14 10.45
C SER A 469 -21.17 16.35 11.67
N MET A 470 -19.91 15.96 11.75
CA MET A 470 -19.38 15.24 12.91
C MET A 470 -19.45 16.08 14.18
N GLU A 471 -19.13 17.37 14.10
CA GLU A 471 -19.24 18.30 15.23
C GLU A 471 -20.70 18.44 15.69
N SER A 472 -21.64 18.61 14.78
CA SER A 472 -23.08 18.67 15.06
C SER A 472 -23.58 17.40 15.75
N ILE A 473 -23.20 16.22 15.25
CA ILE A 473 -23.56 14.92 15.85
C ILE A 473 -23.00 14.82 17.29
N GLN A 474 -21.73 15.15 17.47
CA GLN A 474 -21.09 15.10 18.78
C GLN A 474 -21.72 16.06 19.78
N GLN A 475 -22.03 17.30 19.37
CA GLN A 475 -22.69 18.29 20.22
C GLN A 475 -24.11 17.84 20.58
N PHE A 476 -24.87 17.31 19.64
CA PHE A 476 -26.21 16.80 19.90
C PHE A 476 -26.18 15.68 20.95
N ILE A 477 -25.31 14.68 20.81
CA ILE A 477 -25.18 13.55 21.74
C ILE A 477 -24.73 14.02 23.13
N ARG A 478 -23.77 14.95 23.22
CA ARG A 478 -23.31 15.52 24.51
C ARG A 478 -24.42 16.32 25.21
N ASN A 479 -25.32 16.95 24.46
CA ASN A 479 -26.40 17.76 25.03
C ASN A 479 -27.64 16.93 25.38
N LEU A 480 -27.88 15.83 24.67
CA LEU A 480 -29.03 14.96 24.92
C LEU A 480 -28.86 14.22 26.26
N SER A 481 -29.94 14.10 27.02
CA SER A 481 -29.97 13.30 28.25
C SER A 481 -31.13 12.32 28.18
N VAL A 482 -30.89 11.10 28.67
CA VAL A 482 -31.88 10.01 28.69
C VAL A 482 -32.24 9.62 30.11
N THR A 483 -33.48 9.20 30.30
CA THR A 483 -34.02 8.70 31.56
C THR A 483 -33.93 7.17 31.65
N PRO A 484 -34.01 6.59 32.87
CA PRO A 484 -34.07 5.13 33.03
C PRO A 484 -35.18 4.46 32.19
N ASP A 485 -36.35 5.08 32.12
CA ASP A 485 -37.52 4.51 31.41
C ASP A 485 -37.30 4.44 29.91
N GLU A 486 -36.55 5.40 29.34
CA GLU A 486 -36.25 5.45 27.90
C GLU A 486 -35.27 4.40 27.45
N ILE A 487 -34.29 3.98 28.30
CA ILE A 487 -33.14 3.21 27.82
C ILE A 487 -32.87 1.90 28.56
N ASN A 488 -33.43 1.68 29.76
CA ASN A 488 -33.10 0.48 30.53
C ASN A 488 -33.55 -0.83 29.85
N GLY A 489 -34.61 -0.80 29.06
CA GLY A 489 -35.00 -1.95 28.24
C GLY A 489 -33.90 -2.36 27.26
N PHE A 490 -33.35 -1.39 26.55
CA PHE A 490 -32.22 -1.61 25.63
C PHE A 490 -30.96 -2.07 26.38
N LEU A 491 -30.61 -1.39 27.48
CA LEU A 491 -29.45 -1.76 28.29
C LEU A 491 -29.54 -3.19 28.84
N GLY A 492 -30.74 -3.63 29.23
CA GLY A 492 -30.99 -5.01 29.64
C GLY A 492 -30.75 -6.02 28.53
N ASN A 493 -31.18 -5.72 27.31
CA ASN A 493 -30.99 -6.61 26.14
C ASN A 493 -29.52 -6.83 25.78
N ILE A 494 -28.66 -5.86 26.05
CA ILE A 494 -27.21 -5.94 25.79
C ILE A 494 -26.38 -6.33 27.03
N GLU A 495 -27.04 -6.72 28.12
CA GLU A 495 -26.43 -7.07 29.40
C GLU A 495 -25.59 -5.92 30.03
N SER A 496 -25.99 -4.68 29.81
CA SER A 496 -25.37 -3.50 30.40
C SER A 496 -26.08 -3.05 31.66
N ALA A 497 -25.35 -2.45 32.62
CA ALA A 497 -25.90 -2.00 33.88
C ALA A 497 -27.02 -0.96 33.67
N PRO A 498 -28.20 -1.10 34.33
CA PRO A 498 -29.30 -0.17 34.19
C PRO A 498 -28.97 1.19 34.80
N LEU A 499 -29.62 2.23 34.28
CA LEU A 499 -29.56 3.57 34.84
C LEU A 499 -30.46 3.68 36.07
N LYS A 500 -30.02 4.45 37.06
CA LYS A 500 -30.79 4.81 38.27
C LYS A 500 -31.34 6.23 38.24
N GLN A 501 -30.80 7.07 37.36
CA GLN A 501 -31.18 8.49 37.21
C GLN A 501 -30.93 8.96 35.78
N LYS A 502 -31.41 10.14 35.44
CA LYS A 502 -31.16 10.81 34.15
C LYS A 502 -29.66 11.05 33.93
N VAL A 503 -29.12 10.66 32.75
CA VAL A 503 -27.69 10.71 32.40
C VAL A 503 -27.53 11.28 30.99
N LYS A 504 -26.42 11.95 30.72
CA LYS A 504 -26.03 12.40 29.38
C LYS A 504 -25.78 11.21 28.45
N LEU A 505 -26.20 11.33 27.18
CA LEU A 505 -26.15 10.23 26.21
C LEU A 505 -24.70 9.83 25.87
N ASP A 506 -23.74 10.78 25.88
CA ASP A 506 -22.32 10.50 25.67
C ASP A 506 -21.76 9.46 26.67
N LYS A 507 -22.25 9.44 27.92
CA LYS A 507 -21.87 8.46 28.94
C LYS A 507 -22.41 7.06 28.67
N ILE A 508 -23.53 6.98 27.96
CA ILE A 508 -24.11 5.71 27.52
C ILE A 508 -23.37 5.21 26.28
N LEU A 509 -23.12 6.09 25.32
CA LEU A 509 -22.38 5.77 24.10
C LEU A 509 -20.98 5.21 24.39
N ALA A 510 -20.33 5.67 25.46
CA ALA A 510 -19.01 5.17 25.88
C ALA A 510 -19.03 3.72 26.40
N ARG A 511 -20.20 3.11 26.64
CA ARG A 511 -20.30 1.73 27.14
C ARG A 511 -20.02 0.70 26.02
N PRO A 512 -19.48 -0.48 26.37
CA PRO A 512 -19.35 -1.59 25.42
C PRO A 512 -20.70 -1.98 24.78
N LYS A 513 -20.67 -2.43 23.52
CA LYS A 513 -21.82 -2.87 22.73
C LYS A 513 -22.89 -1.77 22.45
N VAL A 514 -22.65 -0.52 22.83
CA VAL A 514 -23.54 0.61 22.52
C VAL A 514 -22.98 1.36 21.33
N GLY A 515 -23.81 1.66 20.34
CA GLY A 515 -23.50 2.47 19.16
C GLY A 515 -24.60 3.51 18.91
N ILE A 516 -24.31 4.51 18.09
CA ILE A 516 -25.30 5.52 17.69
C ILE A 516 -26.46 4.84 16.96
N GLU A 517 -26.17 3.85 16.10
CA GLU A 517 -27.16 3.11 15.34
C GLU A 517 -28.18 2.45 16.28
N ASN A 518 -27.75 1.60 17.20
CA ASN A 518 -28.67 0.90 18.10
C ASN A 518 -29.32 1.80 19.16
N LEU A 519 -28.71 2.94 19.50
CA LEU A 519 -29.34 3.97 20.31
C LEU A 519 -30.47 4.68 19.54
N SER A 520 -30.30 4.88 18.23
CA SER A 520 -31.31 5.51 17.38
C SER A 520 -32.58 4.67 17.23
N GLU A 521 -32.49 3.33 17.39
CA GLU A 521 -33.66 2.46 17.37
C GLU A 521 -34.58 2.67 18.58
N VAL A 522 -34.04 3.10 19.71
CA VAL A 522 -34.78 3.25 20.97
C VAL A 522 -35.00 4.72 21.39
N ILE A 523 -34.30 5.66 20.75
CA ILE A 523 -34.41 7.10 21.04
C ILE A 523 -34.89 7.85 19.78
N PRO A 524 -36.21 8.10 19.62
CA PRO A 524 -36.76 8.68 18.39
C PRO A 524 -36.13 10.01 17.98
N VAL A 525 -35.89 10.91 18.93
CA VAL A 525 -35.26 12.21 18.66
C VAL A 525 -33.84 12.08 18.13
N LEU A 526 -33.08 11.04 18.55
CA LEU A 526 -31.77 10.74 18.00
C LEU A 526 -31.89 10.20 16.58
N LYS A 527 -32.85 9.29 16.35
CA LYS A 527 -33.12 8.72 15.02
C LYS A 527 -33.41 9.80 13.99
N ASP A 528 -34.34 10.69 14.33
CA ASP A 528 -34.74 11.80 13.44
C ASP A 528 -33.53 12.70 13.13
N PHE A 529 -32.70 12.99 14.14
CA PHE A 529 -31.55 13.85 13.97
C PHE A 529 -30.47 13.19 13.09
N VAL A 530 -30.08 11.93 13.35
CA VAL A 530 -28.98 11.28 12.62
C VAL A 530 -29.39 10.86 11.22
N SER A 531 -30.69 10.69 10.90
CA SER A 531 -31.19 10.31 9.58
C SER A 531 -30.80 11.29 8.45
N THR A 532 -30.40 12.51 8.80
CA THR A 532 -29.96 13.54 7.84
C THR A 532 -28.49 13.45 7.47
N TYR A 533 -27.72 12.58 8.13
CA TYR A 533 -26.27 12.43 7.94
C TYR A 533 -25.92 11.09 7.28
N SER A 534 -24.78 11.04 6.62
CA SER A 534 -24.25 9.80 6.06
C SER A 534 -23.81 8.84 7.17
N GLU A 535 -24.08 7.54 7.00
CA GLU A 535 -23.70 6.49 7.96
C GLU A 535 -22.20 6.50 8.28
N GLN A 536 -21.35 6.73 7.28
CA GLN A 536 -19.90 6.82 7.48
C GLN A 536 -19.49 8.01 8.35
N TRP A 537 -20.20 9.14 8.27
CA TRP A 537 -19.91 10.30 9.11
C TRP A 537 -20.39 10.10 10.54
N ILE A 538 -21.55 9.43 10.71
CA ILE A 538 -22.05 9.02 12.02
C ILE A 538 -21.07 8.06 12.70
N GLU A 539 -20.59 7.04 11.97
CA GLU A 539 -19.58 6.10 12.47
C GLU A 539 -18.26 6.80 12.88
N SER A 540 -17.79 7.73 12.05
CA SER A 540 -16.57 8.52 12.36
C SER A 540 -16.76 9.37 13.62
N ALA A 541 -17.92 10.01 13.78
CA ALA A 541 -18.26 10.79 14.98
C ALA A 541 -18.33 9.89 16.22
N GLU A 542 -18.95 8.71 16.13
CA GLU A 542 -19.01 7.71 17.19
C GLU A 542 -17.62 7.27 17.65
N VAL A 543 -16.76 6.92 16.69
CA VAL A 543 -15.38 6.46 16.98
C VAL A 543 -14.60 7.56 17.69
N GLU A 544 -14.66 8.82 17.23
CA GLU A 544 -14.01 9.94 17.90
C GLU A 544 -14.49 10.10 19.35
N MET A 545 -15.79 10.02 19.60
CA MET A 545 -16.35 10.15 20.96
C MET A 545 -15.94 9.00 21.88
N LYS A 546 -16.04 7.76 21.39
CA LYS A 546 -15.71 6.56 22.20
C LYS A 546 -14.25 6.47 22.56
N TYR A 547 -13.37 6.89 21.69
CA TYR A 547 -11.93 6.76 21.85
C TYR A 547 -11.24 8.09 22.21
N GLU A 548 -11.99 9.16 22.49
CA GLU A 548 -11.48 10.51 22.78
C GLU A 548 -10.30 10.53 23.74
N GLY A 549 -10.40 9.84 24.88
CA GLY A 549 -9.32 9.81 25.88
C GLY A 549 -8.06 9.07 25.41
N TYR A 550 -8.20 8.05 24.55
CA TYR A 550 -7.06 7.33 23.97
C TYR A 550 -6.42 8.14 22.85
N ILE A 551 -7.23 8.78 22.01
CA ILE A 551 -6.78 9.66 20.92
C ILE A 551 -5.96 10.82 21.50
N GLN A 552 -6.44 11.42 22.61
CA GLN A 552 -5.71 12.51 23.28
C GLN A 552 -4.35 12.05 23.81
N LYS A 553 -4.26 10.86 24.38
CA LYS A 553 -2.98 10.29 24.84
C LYS A 553 -2.02 10.04 23.68
N GLU A 554 -2.49 9.52 22.54
CA GLU A 554 -1.63 9.36 21.37
C GLU A 554 -1.13 10.72 20.85
N ARG A 555 -1.98 11.77 20.83
CA ARG A 555 -1.58 13.13 20.44
C ARG A 555 -0.45 13.68 21.32
N GLU A 556 -0.53 13.48 22.64
CA GLU A 556 0.53 13.89 23.57
C GLU A 556 1.87 13.17 23.29
N VAL A 557 1.83 11.90 22.91
CA VAL A 557 3.02 11.14 22.50
C VAL A 557 3.58 11.67 21.18
N VAL A 558 2.72 11.99 20.22
CA VAL A 558 3.11 12.60 18.94
C VAL A 558 3.81 13.95 19.17
N GLU A 559 3.32 14.79 20.06
CA GLU A 559 3.96 16.07 20.39
C GLU A 559 5.37 15.87 20.94
N LYS A 560 5.56 14.86 21.80
CA LYS A 560 6.90 14.51 22.33
C LYS A 560 7.84 14.03 21.21
N MET A 561 7.36 13.19 20.32
CA MET A 561 8.15 12.74 19.16
C MET A 561 8.52 13.90 18.22
N ASN A 562 7.59 14.80 17.93
CA ASN A 562 7.84 15.96 17.07
C ASN A 562 8.95 16.87 17.63
N ARG A 563 9.15 16.91 18.94
CA ARG A 563 10.29 17.64 19.54
C ARG A 563 11.62 17.07 19.09
N LEU A 564 11.78 15.76 19.01
CA LEU A 564 12.99 15.10 18.49
C LEU A 564 13.15 15.31 16.98
N GLU A 565 12.05 15.29 16.23
CA GLU A 565 12.07 15.57 14.78
C GLU A 565 12.49 17.01 14.46
N ASN A 566 12.23 17.95 15.34
CA ASN A 566 12.62 19.35 15.15
C ASN A 566 14.09 19.60 15.49
N ILE A 567 14.81 18.65 16.08
CA ILE A 567 16.25 18.76 16.36
C ILE A 567 17.00 18.28 15.11
N LYS A 568 17.42 19.23 14.28
CA LYS A 568 18.23 18.94 13.08
C LYS A 568 19.66 18.55 13.48
N LEU A 569 20.16 17.49 12.89
CA LEU A 569 21.57 17.13 12.97
C LEU A 569 22.34 17.98 11.95
N ARG A 570 23.55 18.41 12.30
CA ARG A 570 24.39 19.19 11.39
C ARG A 570 24.92 18.27 10.28
N ASP A 571 24.92 18.75 9.04
CA ASP A 571 25.41 17.98 7.88
C ASP A 571 26.91 17.66 7.98
N ASP A 572 27.69 18.50 8.70
CA ASP A 572 29.12 18.35 8.94
C ASP A 572 29.46 17.50 10.18
N LEU A 573 28.46 16.91 10.87
CA LEU A 573 28.69 16.14 12.07
C LEU A 573 29.53 14.90 11.77
N ASP A 574 30.70 14.86 12.39
CA ASP A 574 31.63 13.73 12.28
C ASP A 574 31.35 12.72 13.42
N PHE A 575 30.67 11.64 13.07
CA PHE A 575 30.28 10.60 14.03
C PHE A 575 31.50 9.85 14.62
N ASP A 576 32.65 9.81 13.93
CA ASP A 576 33.87 9.19 14.47
C ASP A 576 34.47 9.96 15.65
N LYS A 577 34.22 11.27 15.72
CA LYS A 577 34.69 12.10 16.83
C LYS A 577 33.87 11.96 18.10
N LEU A 578 32.73 11.30 18.03
CA LEU A 578 31.85 11.06 19.17
C LEU A 578 32.20 9.73 19.84
N SER A 579 33.31 9.71 20.59
CA SER A 579 33.93 8.49 21.17
C SER A 579 32.99 7.66 22.08
N SER A 580 31.88 8.22 22.52
CA SER A 580 30.89 7.53 23.37
C SER A 580 29.79 6.82 22.57
N LEU A 581 29.72 7.00 21.24
CA LEU A 581 28.80 6.24 20.38
C LEU A 581 29.29 4.77 20.25
N SER A 582 28.33 3.85 20.14
CA SER A 582 28.64 2.46 19.81
C SER A 582 29.18 2.35 18.38
N ALA A 583 30.08 1.39 18.15
CA ALA A 583 30.64 1.17 16.81
C ALA A 583 29.55 0.89 15.76
N GLU A 584 28.51 0.14 16.12
CA GLU A 584 27.36 -0.13 15.28
C GLU A 584 26.58 1.18 14.96
N ALA A 585 26.35 2.02 15.96
CA ALA A 585 25.67 3.30 15.74
C ALA A 585 26.48 4.20 14.80
N VAL A 586 27.81 4.30 14.97
CA VAL A 586 28.69 5.08 14.08
C VAL A 586 28.57 4.60 12.63
N GLU A 587 28.65 3.28 12.40
CA GLU A 587 28.51 2.69 11.06
C GLU A 587 27.16 3.05 10.43
N LYS A 588 26.07 2.84 11.17
CA LYS A 588 24.71 3.09 10.69
C LYS A 588 24.43 4.57 10.45
N LEU A 589 24.85 5.43 11.35
CA LEU A 589 24.69 6.88 11.21
C LEU A 589 25.46 7.42 9.99
N LYS A 590 26.66 6.90 9.70
CA LYS A 590 27.43 7.24 8.50
C LYS A 590 26.74 6.77 7.22
N GLN A 591 26.19 5.57 7.22
CA GLN A 591 25.52 4.97 6.07
C GLN A 591 24.21 5.71 5.73
N ILE A 592 23.39 6.02 6.75
CA ILE A 592 22.04 6.56 6.56
C ILE A 592 22.05 8.09 6.48
N ARG A 593 22.95 8.75 7.25
CA ARG A 593 23.03 10.23 7.33
C ARG A 593 21.70 10.88 7.69
N PRO A 594 21.13 10.56 8.88
CA PRO A 594 19.86 11.10 9.30
C PRO A 594 19.92 12.63 9.43
N LYS A 595 18.84 13.31 9.05
CA LYS A 595 18.73 14.79 9.11
C LYS A 595 18.26 15.30 10.48
N THR A 596 17.60 14.44 11.27
CA THR A 596 17.06 14.81 12.57
C THR A 596 17.41 13.78 13.64
N LEU A 597 17.35 14.21 14.91
CA LEU A 597 17.54 13.31 16.05
C LEU A 597 16.44 12.24 16.11
N GLY A 598 15.20 12.59 15.71
CA GLY A 598 14.11 11.65 15.60
C GLY A 598 14.39 10.55 14.59
N GLN A 599 14.91 10.88 13.40
CA GLN A 599 15.36 9.88 12.41
C GLN A 599 16.47 9.00 13.01
N ALA A 600 17.50 9.58 13.62
CA ALA A 600 18.60 8.83 14.22
C ALA A 600 18.09 7.81 15.26
N SER A 601 17.11 8.18 16.07
CA SER A 601 16.54 7.29 17.10
C SER A 601 15.80 6.06 16.55
N ARG A 602 15.41 6.05 15.27
CA ARG A 602 14.70 4.95 14.62
C ARG A 602 15.61 4.03 13.80
N ILE A 603 16.88 4.39 13.64
CA ILE A 603 17.86 3.56 12.95
C ILE A 603 18.15 2.30 13.79
N SER A 604 18.01 1.13 13.17
CA SER A 604 18.37 -0.14 13.82
C SER A 604 19.87 -0.14 14.14
N GLY A 605 20.23 -0.42 15.39
CA GLY A 605 21.61 -0.35 15.88
C GLY A 605 21.98 0.97 16.57
N VAL A 606 21.07 1.97 16.57
CA VAL A 606 21.23 3.21 17.38
C VAL A 606 20.40 3.08 18.65
N SER A 607 21.08 3.03 19.79
CA SER A 607 20.45 2.89 21.12
C SER A 607 19.96 4.23 21.68
N PRO A 608 19.08 4.23 22.69
CA PRO A 608 18.71 5.46 23.41
C PRO A 608 19.90 6.22 24.02
N SER A 609 20.95 5.49 24.41
CA SER A 609 22.20 6.10 24.89
C SER A 609 22.91 6.85 23.78
N ASP A 610 22.99 6.25 22.56
CA ASP A 610 23.58 6.93 21.40
C ASP A 610 22.81 8.19 21.03
N VAL A 611 21.47 8.16 21.10
CA VAL A 611 20.61 9.33 20.88
C VAL A 611 20.90 10.43 21.90
N SER A 612 21.11 10.08 23.17
CA SER A 612 21.48 11.05 24.22
C SER A 612 22.84 11.70 23.94
N ILE A 613 23.81 10.92 23.44
CA ILE A 613 25.12 11.45 23.05
C ILE A 613 24.99 12.42 21.87
N LEU A 614 24.19 12.09 20.85
CA LEU A 614 23.90 12.99 19.74
C LEU A 614 23.22 14.28 20.23
N MET A 615 22.28 14.19 21.19
CA MET A 615 21.61 15.35 21.76
C MET A 615 22.61 16.30 22.43
N VAL A 616 23.52 15.77 23.26
CA VAL A 616 24.59 16.55 23.91
C VAL A 616 25.52 17.17 22.86
N ALA A 617 25.90 16.42 21.83
CA ALA A 617 26.75 16.94 20.72
C ALA A 617 26.09 18.10 19.96
N MET A 618 24.74 18.18 19.97
CA MET A 618 23.97 19.29 19.39
C MET A 618 23.76 20.45 20.37
N GLY A 619 24.37 20.40 21.57
CA GLY A 619 24.28 21.48 22.58
C GLY A 619 22.93 21.56 23.29
N ARG A 620 22.23 20.44 23.44
CA ARG A 620 20.90 20.35 24.05
C ARG A 620 20.87 19.36 25.21
#